data_9166cfd841a6d377600cee2bc2eb5a45
#
_entry.id   9166cfd841a6d377600cee2bc2eb5a45
#
_cell.length_a   1.000
_cell.length_b   1.000
_cell.length_c   1.000
_cell.angle_alpha   90.00
_cell.angle_beta   90.00
_cell.angle_gamma   90.00
#
_symmetry.space_group_name_H-M   'P 1'
#
loop_
_entity.id
_entity.type
_entity.pdbx_description
1 polymer ?
#
loop_
_entity_poly.entity_id
_entity_poly.type
_entity_poly.pdbx_seq_one_letter_code
_entity_poly.pdbx_strand_id
1 'polypeptide(L)'
;GVEVKLDTRLGVDVTLDELRSRHDGVMLALGATLGRGLDIPGNDADGVLRAIEFLINVNQGFKADIGERVVVIGGGNVALDAARTALRAAAYGERPAAGVDLPPGEYEITEAVDVARSALRVGAKEVTIVALESPEEMPASAFEIDEAKIEGIRFVHRRGPQRIEVADGKVTGLTTVKVLSVFDAQGRFAPTFEVGVEETLEADTVIIAIGQAVDVAALGGDKGPRMSPRRTV
;
A
#
# COMPACT_ATOMS: atom_id res chain seq x y z
N GLY A 1 33.46 9.14 9.96
CA GLY A 1 32.72 8.23 9.08
C GLY A 1 31.42 7.79 9.73
N VAL A 2 30.54 7.13 8.98
CA VAL A 2 29.30 6.55 9.48
C VAL A 2 29.51 5.05 9.62
N GLU A 3 29.21 4.49 10.80
CA GLU A 3 29.17 3.04 11.01
C GLU A 3 27.73 2.56 10.77
N VAL A 4 27.56 1.51 9.94
CA VAL A 4 26.26 0.90 9.64
C VAL A 4 26.23 -0.50 10.25
N LYS A 5 25.21 -0.80 11.05
CA LYS A 5 24.94 -2.15 11.60
C LYS A 5 23.71 -2.70 10.91
N LEU A 6 23.92 -3.67 10.03
CA LEU A 6 22.85 -4.42 9.37
C LEU A 6 22.33 -5.52 10.29
N ASP A 7 21.15 -6.07 9.94
CA ASP A 7 20.50 -7.18 10.64
C ASP A 7 20.33 -6.95 12.17
N THR A 8 20.17 -5.66 12.56
CA THR A 8 20.08 -5.24 13.96
C THR A 8 18.72 -4.58 14.19
N ARG A 9 17.80 -5.27 14.87
CA ARG A 9 16.44 -4.80 15.14
C ARG A 9 16.35 -4.07 16.47
N LEU A 10 15.83 -2.84 16.43
CA LEU A 10 15.48 -2.09 17.64
C LEU A 10 14.40 -2.82 18.44
N GLY A 11 14.62 -2.93 19.74
CA GLY A 11 13.72 -3.64 20.67
C GLY A 11 13.98 -5.15 20.77
N VAL A 12 14.83 -5.71 19.91
CA VAL A 12 15.24 -7.13 19.94
C VAL A 12 16.74 -7.26 20.15
N ASP A 13 17.55 -6.75 19.20
CA ASP A 13 19.01 -6.88 19.21
C ASP A 13 19.67 -5.71 19.95
N VAL A 14 19.00 -4.56 19.97
CA VAL A 14 19.41 -3.35 20.71
C VAL A 14 18.17 -2.61 21.21
N THR A 15 18.23 -2.12 22.43
CA THR A 15 17.15 -1.33 23.03
C THR A 15 17.39 0.18 22.85
N LEU A 16 16.30 0.96 22.95
CA LEU A 16 16.42 2.44 22.92
C LEU A 16 17.23 2.95 24.11
N ASP A 17 17.11 2.33 25.28
CA ASP A 17 17.84 2.72 26.49
C ASP A 17 19.35 2.43 26.33
N GLU A 18 19.74 1.33 25.71
CA GLU A 18 21.14 1.05 25.39
C GLU A 18 21.70 2.08 24.40
N LEU A 19 20.96 2.47 23.37
CA LEU A 19 21.39 3.51 22.45
C LEU A 19 21.56 4.86 23.16
N ARG A 20 20.61 5.23 24.02
CA ARG A 20 20.68 6.47 24.82
C ARG A 20 21.86 6.49 25.79
N SER A 21 22.24 5.34 26.33
CA SER A 21 23.37 5.24 27.27
C SER A 21 24.73 5.36 26.58
N ARG A 22 24.80 5.11 25.26
CA ARG A 22 26.05 5.07 24.48
C ARG A 22 26.28 6.29 23.60
N HIS A 23 25.22 7.12 23.39
CA HIS A 23 25.25 8.24 22.46
C HIS A 23 24.65 9.51 23.09
N ASP A 24 25.18 10.67 22.71
CA ASP A 24 24.70 11.98 23.15
C ASP A 24 23.31 12.31 22.59
N GLY A 25 22.94 11.71 21.48
CA GLY A 25 21.61 11.86 20.86
C GLY A 25 21.25 10.64 20.01
N VAL A 26 19.96 10.32 19.96
CA VAL A 26 19.41 9.23 19.14
C VAL A 26 18.32 9.78 18.23
N MET A 27 18.50 9.66 16.93
CA MET A 27 17.46 9.98 15.95
C MET A 27 16.72 8.70 15.55
N LEU A 28 15.39 8.73 15.68
CA LEU A 28 14.51 7.63 15.25
C LEU A 28 14.00 7.91 13.83
N ALA A 29 14.34 7.04 12.88
CA ALA A 29 13.93 7.13 11.49
C ALA A 29 13.36 5.77 11.03
N LEU A 30 12.32 5.28 11.74
CA LEU A 30 11.79 3.93 11.61
C LEU A 30 10.90 3.73 10.37
N GLY A 31 10.44 4.81 9.75
CA GLY A 31 9.44 4.76 8.69
C GLY A 31 8.04 4.36 9.21
N ALA A 32 7.06 4.36 8.33
CA ALA A 32 5.69 3.93 8.60
C ALA A 32 5.42 2.61 7.84
N THR A 33 5.75 1.49 8.46
CA THR A 33 5.75 0.17 7.82
C THR A 33 4.45 -0.63 8.03
N LEU A 34 3.57 -0.16 8.93
CA LEU A 34 2.29 -0.80 9.17
C LEU A 34 1.20 -0.18 8.29
N GLY A 35 0.62 -0.97 7.39
CA GLY A 35 -0.59 -0.58 6.66
C GLY A 35 -1.79 -0.44 7.61
N ARG A 36 -2.58 0.61 7.47
CA ARG A 36 -3.85 0.73 8.18
C ARG A 36 -4.85 -0.27 7.62
N GLY A 37 -5.51 -1.00 8.50
CA GLY A 37 -6.64 -1.85 8.16
C GLY A 37 -7.92 -1.04 7.98
N LEU A 38 -8.88 -1.63 7.30
CA LEU A 38 -10.23 -1.10 7.10
C LEU A 38 -11.21 -2.04 7.81
N ASP A 39 -11.97 -1.50 8.75
CA ASP A 39 -12.94 -2.30 9.53
C ASP A 39 -14.31 -2.31 8.79
N ILE A 40 -14.42 -3.21 7.82
CA ILE A 40 -15.63 -3.48 7.06
C ILE A 40 -15.83 -4.99 6.91
N PRO A 41 -17.08 -5.46 6.69
CA PRO A 41 -17.33 -6.87 6.43
C PRO A 41 -16.48 -7.40 5.27
N GLY A 42 -15.91 -8.61 5.44
CA GLY A 42 -15.11 -9.30 4.43
C GLY A 42 -13.64 -8.88 4.36
N ASN A 43 -13.16 -8.02 5.27
CA ASN A 43 -11.77 -7.52 5.27
C ASN A 43 -10.70 -8.57 5.61
N ASP A 44 -11.08 -9.75 6.05
CA ASP A 44 -10.24 -10.91 6.39
C ASP A 44 -10.30 -12.05 5.35
N ALA A 45 -11.01 -11.83 4.23
CA ALA A 45 -11.13 -12.82 3.17
C ALA A 45 -9.81 -13.03 2.41
N ASP A 46 -9.65 -14.22 1.82
CA ASP A 46 -8.57 -14.50 0.88
C ASP A 46 -8.70 -13.59 -0.36
N GLY A 47 -7.61 -12.92 -0.73
CA GLY A 47 -7.59 -11.88 -1.75
C GLY A 47 -7.65 -10.44 -1.20
N VAL A 48 -7.74 -10.24 0.13
CA VAL A 48 -7.59 -8.91 0.76
C VAL A 48 -6.15 -8.68 1.18
N LEU A 49 -5.52 -7.62 0.68
CA LEU A 49 -4.12 -7.28 0.92
C LEU A 49 -4.00 -5.87 1.50
N ARG A 50 -2.97 -5.62 2.29
CA ARG A 50 -2.56 -4.27 2.67
C ARG A 50 -1.47 -3.78 1.72
N ALA A 51 -1.60 -2.56 1.22
CA ALA A 51 -0.72 -2.02 0.19
C ALA A 51 0.77 -2.08 0.56
N ILE A 52 1.13 -1.74 1.80
CA ILE A 52 2.53 -1.76 2.24
C ILE A 52 3.10 -3.18 2.27
N GLU A 53 2.37 -4.13 2.80
CA GLU A 53 2.78 -5.54 2.84
C GLU A 53 2.92 -6.10 1.43
N PHE A 54 1.97 -5.78 0.55
CA PHE A 54 2.01 -6.14 -0.86
C PHE A 54 3.26 -5.57 -1.57
N LEU A 55 3.51 -4.25 -1.43
CA LEU A 55 4.65 -3.58 -2.05
C LEU A 55 6.00 -4.12 -1.52
N ILE A 56 6.12 -4.36 -0.21
CA ILE A 56 7.33 -4.95 0.38
C ILE A 56 7.58 -6.35 -0.18
N ASN A 57 6.55 -7.20 -0.23
CA ASN A 57 6.68 -8.55 -0.74
C ASN A 57 7.12 -8.57 -2.21
N VAL A 58 6.51 -7.75 -3.06
CA VAL A 58 6.89 -7.65 -4.47
C VAL A 58 8.32 -7.14 -4.61
N ASN A 59 8.72 -6.09 -3.87
CA ASN A 59 10.08 -5.55 -3.91
C ASN A 59 11.14 -6.57 -3.43
N GLN A 60 10.79 -7.46 -2.51
CA GLN A 60 11.66 -8.56 -2.07
C GLN A 60 11.67 -9.73 -3.06
N GLY A 61 10.90 -9.65 -4.14
CA GLY A 61 10.82 -10.68 -5.17
C GLY A 61 9.91 -11.84 -4.82
N PHE A 62 9.04 -11.70 -3.82
CA PHE A 62 8.01 -12.69 -3.54
C PHE A 62 6.87 -12.53 -4.56
N LYS A 63 6.36 -13.66 -5.04
CA LYS A 63 5.17 -13.66 -5.88
C LYS A 63 3.96 -13.26 -5.05
N ALA A 64 3.25 -12.22 -5.46
CA ALA A 64 1.94 -11.91 -4.93
C ALA A 64 0.89 -12.69 -5.73
N ASP A 65 0.05 -13.45 -5.04
CA ASP A 65 -1.10 -14.13 -5.66
C ASP A 65 -2.24 -13.12 -5.75
N ILE A 66 -2.33 -12.43 -6.89
CA ILE A 66 -3.38 -11.47 -7.21
C ILE A 66 -4.20 -11.98 -8.39
N GLY A 67 -5.51 -11.73 -8.35
CA GLY A 67 -6.42 -12.11 -9.43
C GLY A 67 -6.35 -11.17 -10.64
N GLU A 68 -7.24 -11.40 -11.59
CA GLU A 68 -7.28 -10.64 -12.84
C GLU A 68 -7.87 -9.23 -12.65
N ARG A 69 -8.80 -9.07 -11.69
CA ARG A 69 -9.48 -7.81 -11.38
C ARG A 69 -9.06 -7.35 -9.99
N VAL A 70 -8.32 -6.25 -9.95
CA VAL A 70 -7.80 -5.69 -8.70
C VAL A 70 -8.47 -4.36 -8.41
N VAL A 71 -9.03 -4.23 -7.21
CA VAL A 71 -9.54 -2.96 -6.70
C VAL A 71 -8.62 -2.45 -5.60
N VAL A 72 -8.10 -1.23 -5.75
CA VAL A 72 -7.26 -0.55 -4.76
C VAL A 72 -8.09 0.54 -4.07
N ILE A 73 -8.18 0.48 -2.75
CA ILE A 73 -8.92 1.47 -1.94
C ILE A 73 -7.96 2.53 -1.43
N GLY A 74 -8.12 3.78 -1.89
CA GLY A 74 -7.35 4.93 -1.43
C GLY A 74 -7.04 5.92 -2.55
N GLY A 75 -6.75 7.18 -2.19
CA GLY A 75 -6.49 8.28 -3.12
C GLY A 75 -5.07 8.86 -3.07
N GLY A 76 -4.16 8.30 -2.24
CA GLY A 76 -2.78 8.77 -2.08
C GLY A 76 -1.77 8.05 -2.98
N ASN A 77 -0.52 8.53 -3.01
CA ASN A 77 0.56 7.95 -3.83
C ASN A 77 0.75 6.45 -3.58
N VAL A 78 0.63 5.97 -2.35
CA VAL A 78 0.72 4.53 -2.03
C VAL A 78 -0.36 3.71 -2.74
N ALA A 79 -1.55 4.27 -2.95
CA ALA A 79 -2.61 3.59 -3.71
C ALA A 79 -2.24 3.49 -5.20
N LEU A 80 -1.64 4.55 -5.75
CA LEU A 80 -1.12 4.54 -7.13
C LEU A 80 0.02 3.54 -7.29
N ASP A 81 0.99 3.53 -6.37
CA ASP A 81 2.10 2.57 -6.38
C ASP A 81 1.59 1.12 -6.31
N ALA A 82 0.60 0.85 -5.42
CA ALA A 82 -0.01 -0.48 -5.31
C ALA A 82 -0.76 -0.87 -6.59
N ALA A 83 -1.50 0.05 -7.20
CA ALA A 83 -2.24 -0.20 -8.43
C ALA A 83 -1.30 -0.46 -9.61
N ARG A 84 -0.27 0.36 -9.78
CA ARG A 84 0.75 0.19 -10.83
C ARG A 84 1.55 -1.10 -10.61
N THR A 85 1.88 -1.43 -9.35
CA THR A 85 2.56 -2.67 -9.01
C THR A 85 1.66 -3.89 -9.30
N ALA A 86 0.36 -3.82 -9.01
CA ALA A 86 -0.58 -4.90 -9.33
C ALA A 86 -0.68 -5.16 -10.83
N LEU A 87 -0.71 -4.12 -11.67
CA LEU A 87 -0.63 -4.26 -13.12
C LEU A 87 0.66 -4.95 -13.58
N ARG A 88 1.77 -4.73 -12.87
CA ARG A 88 3.09 -5.24 -13.20
C ARG A 88 3.41 -6.56 -12.51
N ALA A 89 2.87 -6.84 -11.32
CA ALA A 89 3.27 -7.96 -10.45
C ALA A 89 3.00 -9.33 -11.06
N ALA A 90 2.04 -9.45 -11.93
CA ALA A 90 1.84 -10.68 -12.67
C ALA A 90 2.96 -10.96 -13.68
N ALA A 91 3.78 -9.97 -13.96
CA ALA A 91 4.97 -10.10 -14.80
C ALA A 91 6.16 -10.74 -14.08
N TYR A 92 6.18 -10.72 -12.75
CA TYR A 92 7.22 -11.39 -11.95
C TYR A 92 7.01 -12.91 -11.80
N GLY A 93 5.98 -13.48 -12.43
CA GLY A 93 5.67 -14.93 -12.38
C GLY A 93 6.72 -15.85 -12.98
N GLU A 94 7.67 -15.35 -13.75
CA GLU A 94 8.76 -16.12 -14.37
C GLU A 94 10.14 -15.53 -14.01
N ARG A 95 10.44 -15.39 -12.72
CA ARG A 95 11.83 -15.19 -12.33
C ARG A 95 12.56 -16.54 -12.45
N PRO A 96 13.75 -16.61 -13.12
CA PRO A 96 14.57 -17.81 -13.08
C PRO A 96 14.84 -18.19 -11.63
N ALA A 97 14.77 -19.48 -11.33
CA ALA A 97 15.05 -20.02 -10.01
C ALA A 97 16.34 -19.41 -9.44
N ALA A 98 16.35 -19.10 -8.12
CA ALA A 98 17.52 -18.61 -7.42
C ALA A 98 18.74 -19.48 -7.76
N GLY A 99 19.75 -18.90 -8.41
CA GLY A 99 20.98 -19.59 -8.82
C GLY A 99 21.55 -19.15 -10.17
N VAL A 100 20.94 -18.21 -10.86
CA VAL A 100 21.58 -17.58 -12.02
C VAL A 100 22.45 -16.42 -11.51
N ASP A 101 23.76 -16.64 -11.42
CA ASP A 101 24.75 -15.59 -11.21
C ASP A 101 24.67 -14.61 -12.39
N LEU A 102 24.08 -13.45 -12.14
CA LEU A 102 24.14 -12.34 -13.07
C LEU A 102 25.49 -11.62 -12.85
N PRO A 103 26.26 -11.35 -13.91
CA PRO A 103 27.55 -10.70 -13.77
C PRO A 103 27.40 -9.32 -13.10
N PRO A 104 28.33 -8.94 -12.19
CA PRO A 104 28.27 -7.66 -11.50
C PRO A 104 28.61 -6.52 -12.47
N GLY A 105 27.66 -5.57 -12.59
CA GLY A 105 27.91 -4.23 -13.10
C GLY A 105 27.74 -4.05 -14.59
N GLU A 106 26.49 -3.85 -14.98
CA GLU A 106 26.06 -2.96 -16.07
C GLU A 106 24.55 -3.12 -16.24
N TYR A 107 23.77 -2.57 -15.30
CA TYR A 107 22.35 -2.35 -15.52
C TYR A 107 22.12 -0.87 -15.68
N GLU A 108 22.05 -0.42 -16.94
CA GLU A 108 21.45 0.85 -17.23
C GLU A 108 19.96 0.79 -16.83
N ILE A 109 19.49 1.85 -16.17
CA ILE A 109 18.10 2.02 -15.71
C ILE A 109 17.07 1.79 -16.83
N THR A 110 17.47 1.95 -18.08
CA THR A 110 16.71 1.68 -19.31
C THR A 110 16.32 0.21 -19.49
N GLU A 111 17.15 -0.74 -19.12
CA GLU A 111 16.83 -2.17 -19.26
C GLU A 111 15.82 -2.66 -18.21
N ALA A 112 15.87 -2.10 -16.98
CA ALA A 112 14.87 -2.40 -15.97
C ALA A 112 13.46 -1.92 -16.36
N VAL A 113 13.37 -0.81 -17.10
CA VAL A 113 12.10 -0.29 -17.65
C VAL A 113 11.61 -1.15 -18.81
N ASP A 114 12.50 -1.67 -19.67
CA ASP A 114 12.13 -2.54 -20.79
C ASP A 114 11.81 -3.97 -20.35
N VAL A 115 12.46 -4.49 -19.32
CA VAL A 115 12.07 -5.74 -18.66
C VAL A 115 10.69 -5.58 -18.01
N ALA A 116 10.42 -4.45 -17.35
CA ALA A 116 9.10 -4.14 -16.81
C ALA A 116 8.03 -4.02 -17.91
N ARG A 117 8.34 -3.44 -19.08
CA ARG A 117 7.43 -3.36 -20.25
C ARG A 117 7.19 -4.71 -20.92
N SER A 118 8.20 -5.56 -20.99
CA SER A 118 8.06 -6.93 -21.56
C SER A 118 7.29 -7.87 -20.62
N ALA A 119 7.30 -7.56 -19.34
CA ALA A 119 6.59 -8.27 -18.30
C ALA A 119 5.08 -7.93 -18.22
N LEU A 120 4.61 -6.90 -18.91
CA LEU A 120 3.20 -6.44 -18.97
C LEU A 120 2.17 -7.44 -19.52
N ARG A 121 2.52 -8.70 -19.76
CA ARG A 121 1.61 -9.65 -20.42
C ARG A 121 0.90 -10.67 -19.51
N VAL A 122 1.14 -10.67 -18.20
CA VAL A 122 0.56 -11.66 -17.26
C VAL A 122 0.13 -11.02 -15.92
N GLY A 123 -0.26 -9.74 -15.88
CA GLY A 123 -0.72 -8.98 -14.71
C GLY A 123 -2.22 -9.04 -14.48
N ALA A 124 -2.65 -8.30 -13.48
CA ALA A 124 -4.05 -7.98 -13.38
C ALA A 124 -4.51 -7.41 -14.73
N LYS A 125 -5.59 -7.93 -15.27
CA LYS A 125 -6.15 -7.45 -16.53
C LYS A 125 -6.83 -6.09 -16.35
N GLU A 126 -7.38 -5.89 -15.17
CA GLU A 126 -8.08 -4.67 -14.79
C GLU A 126 -7.65 -4.22 -13.40
N VAL A 127 -7.23 -2.96 -13.29
CA VAL A 127 -6.95 -2.33 -12.00
C VAL A 127 -7.80 -1.07 -11.86
N THR A 128 -8.55 -1.00 -10.76
CA THR A 128 -9.42 0.13 -10.45
C THR A 128 -9.02 0.73 -9.11
N ILE A 129 -8.79 2.03 -9.06
CA ILE A 129 -8.64 2.80 -7.81
C ILE A 129 -10.01 3.34 -7.40
N VAL A 130 -10.39 3.07 -6.15
CA VAL A 130 -11.60 3.62 -5.51
C VAL A 130 -11.14 4.67 -4.50
N ALA A 131 -11.56 5.93 -4.70
CA ALA A 131 -11.22 7.05 -3.85
C ALA A 131 -12.46 7.74 -3.29
N LEU A 132 -12.38 8.17 -2.02
CA LEU A 132 -13.39 9.02 -1.37
C LEU A 132 -13.46 10.39 -2.03
N GLU A 133 -12.31 10.86 -2.50
CA GLU A 133 -12.06 12.18 -3.05
C GLU A 133 -12.63 12.31 -4.48
N SER A 134 -12.89 13.55 -4.88
CA SER A 134 -13.03 13.92 -6.28
C SER A 134 -11.64 13.93 -6.97
N PRO A 135 -11.57 14.01 -8.30
CA PRO A 135 -10.29 14.13 -9.01
C PRO A 135 -9.41 15.27 -8.50
N GLU A 136 -10.03 16.41 -8.13
CA GLU A 136 -9.35 17.62 -7.68
C GLU A 136 -8.89 17.55 -6.22
N GLU A 137 -9.54 16.68 -5.43
CA GLU A 137 -9.26 16.52 -3.99
C GLU A 137 -8.28 15.37 -3.71
N MET A 138 -7.93 14.56 -4.70
CA MET A 138 -7.01 13.44 -4.50
C MET A 138 -5.67 13.92 -3.92
N PRO A 139 -5.20 13.32 -2.82
CA PRO A 139 -3.93 13.72 -2.19
C PRO A 139 -2.69 13.25 -2.97
N ALA A 140 -2.84 12.36 -3.96
CA ALA A 140 -1.75 11.94 -4.83
C ALA A 140 -1.30 13.08 -5.75
N SER A 141 -0.04 13.05 -6.17
CA SER A 141 0.47 14.06 -7.10
C SER A 141 -0.19 13.93 -8.48
N ALA A 142 -0.42 15.07 -9.14
CA ALA A 142 -1.02 15.08 -10.48
C ALA A 142 -0.21 14.26 -11.49
N PHE A 143 1.12 14.29 -11.37
CA PHE A 143 2.03 13.50 -12.20
C PHE A 143 1.76 12.00 -12.06
N GLU A 144 1.68 11.48 -10.83
CA GLU A 144 1.42 10.06 -10.57
C GLU A 144 0.02 9.63 -11.05
N ILE A 145 -0.98 10.51 -10.92
CA ILE A 145 -2.34 10.25 -11.41
C ILE A 145 -2.34 10.12 -12.93
N ASP A 146 -1.64 11.03 -13.63
CA ASP A 146 -1.59 11.02 -15.09
C ASP A 146 -0.82 9.78 -15.61
N GLU A 147 0.31 9.42 -14.99
CA GLU A 147 1.03 8.19 -15.29
C GLU A 147 0.14 6.94 -15.12
N ALA A 148 -0.60 6.86 -14.00
CA ALA A 148 -1.50 5.74 -13.74
C ALA A 148 -2.62 5.64 -14.80
N LYS A 149 -3.17 6.76 -15.26
CA LYS A 149 -4.16 6.79 -16.35
C LYS A 149 -3.57 6.32 -17.68
N ILE A 150 -2.34 6.74 -17.99
CA ILE A 150 -1.62 6.30 -19.20
C ILE A 150 -1.37 4.78 -19.15
N GLU A 151 -1.08 4.23 -17.99
CA GLU A 151 -0.92 2.78 -17.78
C GLU A 151 -2.26 2.00 -17.85
N GLY A 152 -3.40 2.67 -17.95
CA GLY A 152 -4.72 2.05 -18.10
C GLY A 152 -5.45 1.80 -16.78
N ILE A 153 -4.99 2.37 -15.67
CA ILE A 153 -5.68 2.28 -14.38
C ILE A 153 -6.97 3.10 -14.42
N ARG A 154 -8.08 2.46 -14.05
CA ARG A 154 -9.38 3.10 -13.92
C ARG A 154 -9.53 3.77 -12.56
N PHE A 155 -10.15 4.94 -12.52
CA PHE A 155 -10.47 5.67 -11.30
C PHE A 155 -11.96 5.74 -11.08
N VAL A 156 -12.39 5.44 -9.87
CA VAL A 156 -13.77 5.58 -9.39
C VAL A 156 -13.74 6.53 -8.20
N HIS A 157 -14.13 7.77 -8.45
CA HIS A 157 -14.13 8.85 -7.48
C HIS A 157 -15.46 8.92 -6.72
N ARG A 158 -15.42 9.59 -5.55
CA ARG A 158 -16.61 9.79 -4.70
C ARG A 158 -17.27 8.48 -4.31
N ARG A 159 -16.47 7.45 -4.04
CA ARG A 159 -16.92 6.16 -3.55
C ARG A 159 -16.18 5.75 -2.30
N GLY A 160 -16.93 5.40 -1.26
CA GLY A 160 -16.42 4.85 -0.01
C GLY A 160 -16.63 3.34 0.06
N PRO A 161 -15.65 2.57 0.53
CA PRO A 161 -15.81 1.13 0.70
C PRO A 161 -16.81 0.85 1.82
N GLN A 162 -17.76 -0.07 1.58
CA GLN A 162 -18.79 -0.43 2.55
C GLN A 162 -18.64 -1.87 3.02
N ARG A 163 -18.43 -2.80 2.09
CA ARG A 163 -18.15 -4.21 2.38
C ARG A 163 -17.40 -4.87 1.22
N ILE A 164 -16.63 -5.87 1.53
CA ILE A 164 -16.02 -6.75 0.54
C ILE A 164 -16.92 -7.94 0.34
N GLU A 165 -17.30 -8.21 -0.90
CA GLU A 165 -18.11 -9.36 -1.26
C GLU A 165 -17.24 -10.61 -1.26
N VAL A 166 -17.74 -11.67 -0.64
CA VAL A 166 -16.98 -12.91 -0.41
C VAL A 166 -17.83 -14.11 -0.80
N ALA A 167 -17.26 -15.03 -1.57
CA ALA A 167 -17.81 -16.35 -1.83
C ALA A 167 -16.75 -17.42 -1.59
N ASP A 168 -17.10 -18.46 -0.86
CA ASP A 168 -16.19 -19.57 -0.50
C ASP A 168 -14.86 -19.08 0.15
N GLY A 169 -14.94 -18.03 0.96
CA GLY A 169 -13.80 -17.44 1.65
C GLY A 169 -12.92 -16.52 0.79
N LYS A 170 -13.24 -16.31 -0.49
CA LYS A 170 -12.47 -15.50 -1.44
C LYS A 170 -13.21 -14.23 -1.82
N VAL A 171 -12.45 -13.18 -2.13
CA VAL A 171 -12.97 -11.93 -2.67
C VAL A 171 -13.67 -12.17 -4.01
N THR A 172 -14.85 -11.58 -4.17
CA THR A 172 -15.60 -11.55 -5.44
C THR A 172 -15.99 -10.15 -5.88
N GLY A 173 -15.83 -9.15 -4.99
CA GLY A 173 -16.13 -7.77 -5.31
C GLY A 173 -15.96 -6.82 -4.13
N LEU A 174 -16.15 -5.54 -4.41
CA LEU A 174 -16.20 -4.46 -3.42
C LEU A 174 -17.51 -3.67 -3.61
N THR A 175 -18.38 -3.68 -2.61
CA THR A 175 -19.52 -2.79 -2.57
C THR A 175 -19.09 -1.45 -1.98
N THR A 176 -19.42 -0.40 -2.70
CA THR A 176 -19.12 0.99 -2.37
C THR A 176 -20.40 1.80 -2.19
N VAL A 177 -20.29 2.87 -1.40
CA VAL A 177 -21.34 3.85 -1.17
C VAL A 177 -20.91 5.22 -1.71
N LYS A 178 -21.85 6.02 -2.22
CA LYS A 178 -21.54 7.34 -2.75
C LYS A 178 -21.12 8.30 -1.63
N VAL A 179 -20.00 9.01 -1.85
CA VAL A 179 -19.47 10.04 -0.95
C VAL A 179 -20.04 11.41 -1.33
N LEU A 180 -20.62 12.10 -0.37
CA LEU A 180 -21.11 13.47 -0.52
C LEU A 180 -20.01 14.48 -0.24
N SER A 181 -19.25 14.28 0.85
CA SER A 181 -18.13 15.12 1.25
C SER A 181 -17.08 14.30 1.95
N VAL A 182 -15.80 14.64 1.78
CA VAL A 182 -14.67 14.00 2.49
C VAL A 182 -14.28 14.78 3.74
N PHE A 183 -14.47 16.10 3.71
CA PHE A 183 -14.06 16.99 4.80
C PHE A 183 -15.27 17.76 5.36
N ASP A 184 -15.20 18.07 6.65
CA ASP A 184 -16.17 18.96 7.31
C ASP A 184 -15.88 20.45 6.97
N ALA A 185 -16.75 21.33 7.46
CA ALA A 185 -16.61 22.78 7.26
C ALA A 185 -15.32 23.39 7.86
N GLN A 186 -14.62 22.65 8.71
CA GLN A 186 -13.33 23.03 9.30
C GLN A 186 -12.13 22.37 8.61
N GLY A 187 -12.35 21.68 7.49
CA GLY A 187 -11.30 20.98 6.74
C GLY A 187 -10.78 19.70 7.41
N ARG A 188 -11.48 19.13 8.39
CA ARG A 188 -11.11 17.89 9.05
C ARG A 188 -11.71 16.71 8.28
N PHE A 189 -10.97 15.63 8.19
CA PHE A 189 -11.45 14.38 7.58
C PHE A 189 -12.67 13.84 8.34
N ALA A 190 -13.83 13.93 7.70
CA ALA A 190 -15.14 13.51 8.23
C ALA A 190 -16.07 13.14 7.05
N PRO A 191 -15.83 12.00 6.38
CA PRO A 191 -16.58 11.65 5.19
C PRO A 191 -18.07 11.45 5.49
N THR A 192 -18.92 11.96 4.60
CA THR A 192 -20.37 11.77 4.62
C THR A 192 -20.83 11.02 3.39
N PHE A 193 -21.86 10.20 3.55
CA PHE A 193 -22.29 9.26 2.52
C PHE A 193 -23.77 9.43 2.19
N GLU A 194 -24.14 9.14 0.94
CA GLU A 194 -25.52 9.11 0.49
C GLU A 194 -26.11 7.72 0.77
N VAL A 195 -27.14 7.69 1.63
CA VAL A 195 -27.78 6.44 2.06
C VAL A 195 -28.49 5.76 0.88
N GLY A 196 -28.25 4.47 0.70
CA GLY A 196 -28.94 3.65 -0.31
C GLY A 196 -28.40 3.79 -1.74
N VAL A 197 -27.31 4.53 -1.96
CA VAL A 197 -26.65 4.62 -3.27
C VAL A 197 -25.38 3.78 -3.27
N GLU A 198 -25.58 2.48 -3.42
CA GLU A 198 -24.51 1.48 -3.47
C GLU A 198 -24.18 1.09 -4.91
N GLU A 199 -22.94 0.66 -5.11
CA GLU A 199 -22.43 0.08 -6.35
C GLU A 199 -21.41 -0.99 -6.01
N THR A 200 -21.53 -2.15 -6.66
CA THR A 200 -20.57 -3.24 -6.49
C THR A 200 -19.65 -3.31 -7.70
N LEU A 201 -18.35 -3.27 -7.43
CA LEU A 201 -17.30 -3.51 -8.40
C LEU A 201 -16.87 -4.97 -8.27
N GLU A 202 -16.81 -5.68 -9.37
CA GLU A 202 -16.24 -7.03 -9.40
C GLU A 202 -14.74 -6.97 -9.13
N ALA A 203 -14.24 -7.84 -8.26
CA ALA A 203 -12.83 -7.92 -7.92
C ALA A 203 -12.47 -9.32 -7.46
N ASP A 204 -11.28 -9.77 -7.82
CA ASP A 204 -10.67 -10.99 -7.32
C ASP A 204 -9.65 -10.68 -6.21
N THR A 205 -9.21 -9.42 -6.14
CA THR A 205 -8.30 -8.92 -5.10
C THR A 205 -8.67 -7.49 -4.70
N VAL A 206 -8.64 -7.22 -3.41
CA VAL A 206 -8.81 -5.87 -2.84
C VAL A 206 -7.55 -5.47 -2.10
N ILE A 207 -6.92 -4.36 -2.50
CA ILE A 207 -5.73 -3.81 -1.85
C ILE A 207 -6.10 -2.57 -1.05
N ILE A 208 -5.89 -2.61 0.27
CA ILE A 208 -6.22 -1.52 1.19
C ILE A 208 -5.03 -0.57 1.30
N ALA A 209 -5.17 0.68 0.82
CA ALA A 209 -4.15 1.71 0.74
C ALA A 209 -4.56 3.03 1.41
N ILE A 210 -5.18 2.96 2.61
CA ILE A 210 -5.77 4.08 3.34
C ILE A 210 -4.84 4.74 4.37
N GLY A 211 -3.55 4.60 4.18
CA GLY A 211 -2.52 5.21 5.01
C GLY A 211 -1.70 4.20 5.79
N GLN A 212 -0.72 4.73 6.52
CA GLN A 212 0.32 3.98 7.21
C GLN A 212 0.44 4.41 8.66
N ALA A 213 1.07 3.57 9.47
CA ALA A 213 1.41 3.86 10.85
C ALA A 213 2.84 3.41 11.15
N VAL A 214 3.47 4.11 12.09
CA VAL A 214 4.78 3.70 12.62
C VAL A 214 4.57 2.54 13.57
N ASP A 215 5.41 1.51 13.46
CA ASP A 215 5.48 0.46 14.49
C ASP A 215 6.26 0.99 15.70
N VAL A 216 5.51 1.29 16.75
CA VAL A 216 6.07 1.81 18.00
C VAL A 216 6.33 0.73 19.04
N ALA A 217 6.00 -0.53 18.77
CA ALA A 217 6.20 -1.63 19.72
C ALA A 217 7.68 -1.81 20.08
N ALA A 218 8.56 -1.59 19.11
CA ALA A 218 10.02 -1.65 19.31
C ALA A 218 10.61 -0.53 20.18
N LEU A 219 9.84 0.51 20.50
CA LEU A 219 10.30 1.67 21.27
C LEU A 219 10.23 1.50 22.79
N GLY A 220 9.81 0.33 23.30
CA GLY A 220 9.87 0.01 24.73
C GLY A 220 8.59 0.34 25.53
N GLY A 221 7.43 0.46 24.89
CA GLY A 221 6.15 0.67 25.58
C GLY A 221 6.14 1.92 26.44
N ASP A 222 5.78 1.77 27.74
CA ASP A 222 5.68 2.89 28.70
C ASP A 222 7.00 3.64 28.97
N LYS A 223 8.16 3.02 28.65
CA LYS A 223 9.49 3.62 28.76
C LYS A 223 9.95 4.31 27.46
N GLY A 224 9.17 4.19 26.41
CA GLY A 224 9.45 4.81 25.12
C GLY A 224 9.21 6.32 25.13
N PRO A 225 9.44 6.99 23.98
CA PRO A 225 9.14 8.40 23.82
C PRO A 225 7.63 8.64 24.02
N ARG A 226 7.27 9.84 24.51
CA ARG A 226 5.86 10.21 24.62
C ARG A 226 5.27 10.35 23.22
N MET A 227 4.20 9.60 22.98
CA MET A 227 3.50 9.60 21.71
C MET A 227 2.29 10.53 21.76
N SER A 228 2.06 11.26 20.70
CA SER A 228 0.81 11.99 20.50
C SER A 228 -0.37 11.03 20.27
N PRO A 229 -1.64 11.48 20.39
CA PRO A 229 -2.80 10.66 20.04
C PRO A 229 -2.78 10.13 18.60
N ARG A 230 -2.02 10.80 17.71
CA ARG A 230 -1.80 10.37 16.31
C ARG A 230 -0.62 9.42 16.14
N ARG A 231 -0.02 8.93 17.24
CA ARG A 231 1.18 8.08 17.27
C ARG A 231 2.41 8.71 16.59
N THR A 232 2.55 10.02 16.70
CA THR A 232 3.79 10.73 16.35
C THR A 232 4.57 11.06 17.62
N VAL A 233 5.88 11.11 17.54
CA VAL A 233 6.78 11.51 18.64
C VAL A 233 6.77 13.01 18.82
#